data_55769469109d6cc995b3bf1b68f77f7a
#
_entry.id   55769469109d6cc995b3bf1b68f77f7a
#
_cell.length_a   1.000
_cell.length_b   1.000
_cell.length_c   1.000
_cell.angle_alpha   90.00
_cell.angle_beta   90.00
_cell.angle_gamma   90.00
#
_symmetry.space_group_name_H-M   'P 1'
#
loop_
_entity.id
_entity.type
_entity.pdbx_description
1 polymer ?
#
loop_
_entity_poly.entity_id
_entity_poly.type
_entity_poly.pdbx_seq_one_letter_code
_entity_poly.pdbx_strand_id
1 'polypeptide(L)'
;MGLGLDLTGTSRSRTDCEPRELCDELCRWFTLNEPDTVYAVQSPLERLDDEAHDHDVEGGDHDCGHDHDHSDAADCGHSHDHDHSHDHDGAEECRATLGTVQLFPTAEPLEIETGPGGRLRLTTKTTTVGPGYHRWLCRVLRRLGEEFDVEWMHYNEEAEPGDETGFFFHDDPAQVDREMLEWMQVVANQVREMAARDGALNLQVNMPLNPAFLHPGAILTPLGPRSLEWVQRVAVDPSAGIDIFPWWEDGHSASMLLNRALCRMWEQVCWRAPMDDAEGELLLDIHNDLAAAYALDPTLPFPWREWAEVLDLLEEDESADEIETRIAETVREFAGQVPDSQPKVGYRRGTLRTRLPGQWSIELPGSLAETEDADGNWGALNADRQVWTAVLSLSAQDGQPVDREELLEALTALEHEEGEASTGGSPGPAPGSNAESYPLAGQPHVLGVASFTRHDDADEPYWELTGRAAVDGQALVLTVLIPSATDKAWALQVWNSIRHDPRPMSEEPQDDE
;
A
#
# COMPACT_ATOMS: atom_id res chain seq x y z
N MET A 1 -14.74 10.28 -3.63
CA MET A 1 -16.19 10.01 -3.52
C MET A 1 -16.43 8.54 -3.86
N GLY A 2 -17.04 7.76 -3.00
CA GLY A 2 -17.35 6.35 -3.20
C GLY A 2 -18.39 5.92 -2.19
N LEU A 3 -19.30 5.00 -2.58
CA LEU A 3 -20.29 4.43 -1.67
C LEU A 3 -19.64 3.48 -0.68
N GLY A 4 -20.09 3.47 0.55
CA GLY A 4 -19.51 2.65 1.59
C GLY A 4 -20.40 2.50 2.81
N LEU A 5 -19.78 2.04 3.87
CA LEU A 5 -20.35 1.85 5.19
C LEU A 5 -19.59 2.70 6.21
N ASP A 6 -20.33 3.31 7.12
CA ASP A 6 -19.81 3.98 8.31
C ASP A 6 -20.78 3.69 9.46
N LEU A 7 -20.72 2.48 9.99
CA LEU A 7 -21.65 1.97 10.98
C LEU A 7 -21.10 2.21 12.39
N THR A 8 -21.87 2.89 13.21
CA THR A 8 -21.58 3.10 14.63
C THR A 8 -22.56 2.30 15.48
N GLY A 9 -22.07 1.72 16.58
CA GLY A 9 -22.88 0.96 17.50
C GLY A 9 -22.25 0.81 18.88
N THR A 10 -22.96 0.12 19.75
CA THR A 10 -22.48 -0.21 21.09
C THR A 10 -22.77 -1.67 21.39
N SER A 11 -21.73 -2.44 21.69
CA SER A 11 -21.89 -3.82 22.17
C SER A 11 -22.32 -3.82 23.61
N ARG A 12 -23.52 -4.33 23.88
CA ARG A 12 -24.08 -4.44 25.23
C ARG A 12 -23.43 -5.55 26.07
N SER A 13 -22.88 -6.55 25.39
CA SER A 13 -22.19 -7.68 26.02
C SER A 13 -20.72 -7.42 26.33
N ARG A 14 -20.14 -6.30 25.85
CA ARG A 14 -18.72 -5.96 25.98
C ARG A 14 -18.48 -4.56 26.59
N THR A 15 -19.41 -4.04 27.37
CA THR A 15 -19.29 -2.70 27.99
C THR A 15 -18.13 -2.56 28.96
N ASP A 16 -17.72 -3.66 29.60
CA ASP A 16 -16.60 -3.71 30.55
C ASP A 16 -15.28 -4.20 29.91
N CYS A 17 -15.28 -4.47 28.59
CA CYS A 17 -14.10 -4.90 27.86
C CYS A 17 -13.21 -3.69 27.52
N GLU A 18 -11.89 -3.86 27.64
CA GLU A 18 -10.96 -2.85 27.16
C GLU A 18 -11.11 -2.67 25.62
N PRO A 19 -11.04 -1.44 25.11
CA PRO A 19 -11.22 -1.19 23.67
C PRO A 19 -10.33 -2.07 22.78
N ARG A 20 -9.09 -2.28 23.19
CA ARG A 20 -8.12 -3.11 22.47
C ARG A 20 -8.53 -4.59 22.40
N GLU A 21 -8.99 -5.15 23.52
CA GLU A 21 -9.47 -6.54 23.56
C GLU A 21 -10.70 -6.72 22.66
N LEU A 22 -11.61 -5.75 22.68
CA LEU A 22 -12.79 -5.77 21.81
C LEU A 22 -12.37 -5.70 20.32
N CYS A 23 -11.43 -4.84 19.97
CA CYS A 23 -10.93 -4.74 18.61
C CYS A 23 -10.32 -6.06 18.13
N ASP A 24 -9.48 -6.69 18.96
CA ASP A 24 -8.87 -7.99 18.65
C ASP A 24 -9.92 -9.10 18.51
N GLU A 25 -10.93 -9.16 19.41
CA GLU A 25 -12.03 -10.12 19.30
C GLU A 25 -12.81 -9.95 17.99
N LEU A 26 -13.06 -8.70 17.56
CA LEU A 26 -13.75 -8.41 16.31
C LEU A 26 -12.90 -8.81 15.09
N CYS A 27 -11.62 -8.48 15.05
CA CYS A 27 -10.70 -8.88 13.98
C CYS A 27 -10.62 -10.42 13.88
N ARG A 28 -10.42 -11.09 15.00
CA ARG A 28 -10.36 -12.57 15.07
C ARG A 28 -11.67 -13.22 14.64
N TRP A 29 -12.81 -12.58 14.90
CA TRP A 29 -14.11 -13.09 14.47
C TRP A 29 -14.19 -13.25 12.95
N PHE A 30 -13.68 -12.30 12.18
CA PHE A 30 -13.64 -12.40 10.72
C PHE A 30 -12.81 -13.59 10.26
N THR A 31 -11.63 -13.78 10.83
CA THR A 31 -10.75 -14.92 10.49
C THR A 31 -11.43 -16.27 10.74
N LEU A 32 -12.21 -16.38 11.81
CA LEU A 32 -12.89 -17.62 12.19
C LEU A 32 -14.18 -17.88 11.40
N ASN A 33 -14.91 -16.83 11.03
CA ASN A 33 -16.25 -16.96 10.44
C ASN A 33 -16.29 -16.74 8.93
N GLU A 34 -15.28 -16.07 8.36
CA GLU A 34 -15.17 -15.77 6.94
C GLU A 34 -13.78 -16.15 6.36
N PRO A 35 -13.21 -17.33 6.72
CA PRO A 35 -11.83 -17.68 6.36
C PRO A 35 -11.55 -17.63 4.84
N ASP A 36 -12.56 -17.96 4.01
CA ASP A 36 -12.42 -17.99 2.55
C ASP A 36 -12.41 -16.58 1.91
N THR A 37 -12.72 -15.53 2.69
CA THR A 37 -12.82 -14.13 2.22
C THR A 37 -11.83 -13.20 2.88
N VAL A 38 -11.36 -13.52 4.09
CA VAL A 38 -10.34 -12.72 4.78
C VAL A 38 -9.02 -12.79 4.00
N TYR A 39 -8.57 -11.64 3.54
CA TYR A 39 -7.34 -11.47 2.79
C TYR A 39 -6.16 -11.05 3.67
N ALA A 40 -6.40 -10.10 4.59
CA ALA A 40 -5.43 -9.65 5.57
C ALA A 40 -6.14 -9.15 6.84
N VAL A 41 -5.50 -9.31 7.98
CA VAL A 41 -5.95 -8.78 9.28
C VAL A 41 -4.78 -8.10 9.95
N GLN A 42 -5.00 -6.87 10.41
CA GLN A 42 -4.08 -6.17 11.30
C GLN A 42 -4.82 -5.84 12.59
N SER A 43 -4.49 -6.52 13.66
CA SER A 43 -4.99 -6.20 14.99
C SER A 43 -3.98 -5.37 15.78
N PRO A 44 -4.44 -4.48 16.69
CA PRO A 44 -3.55 -3.68 17.51
C PRO A 44 -2.67 -4.50 18.45
N LEU A 45 -3.03 -5.73 18.75
CA LEU A 45 -2.25 -6.65 19.59
C LEU A 45 -1.03 -7.20 18.83
N GLU A 46 -1.19 -7.47 17.55
CA GLU A 46 -0.11 -7.97 16.69
C GLU A 46 1.00 -6.92 16.51
N ARG A 47 0.65 -5.64 16.34
CA ARG A 47 1.65 -4.56 16.21
C ARG A 47 2.55 -4.34 17.42
N LEU A 48 2.11 -4.72 18.62
CA LEU A 48 2.91 -4.54 19.84
C LEU A 48 3.81 -5.73 20.12
N ASP A 49 3.43 -6.91 19.66
CA ASP A 49 4.26 -8.11 19.78
C ASP A 49 5.47 -8.04 18.85
N ASP A 50 5.31 -7.45 17.65
CA ASP A 50 6.41 -7.20 16.71
C ASP A 50 7.41 -6.15 17.25
N GLU A 51 6.92 -5.10 17.93
CA GLU A 51 7.79 -4.11 18.57
C GLU A 51 8.47 -4.63 19.86
N ALA A 52 7.91 -5.66 20.52
CA ALA A 52 8.44 -6.20 21.78
C ALA A 52 9.58 -7.21 21.57
N HIS A 53 9.75 -7.78 20.39
CA HIS A 53 10.78 -8.76 20.09
C HIS A 53 12.15 -8.18 19.74
N ASP A 54 12.26 -6.88 19.43
CA ASP A 54 13.53 -6.26 19.03
C ASP A 54 14.34 -5.62 20.18
N HIS A 55 13.91 -5.76 21.45
CA HIS A 55 14.61 -5.14 22.59
C HIS A 55 15.25 -6.09 23.62
N ASP A 56 15.45 -7.37 23.30
CA ASP A 56 16.31 -8.25 24.11
C ASP A 56 17.77 -8.22 23.62
N VAL A 57 18.42 -7.04 23.67
CA VAL A 57 19.87 -6.93 23.57
C VAL A 57 20.45 -6.64 24.94
N GLU A 58 20.98 -7.71 25.52
CA GLU A 58 22.06 -7.79 26.50
C GLU A 58 22.28 -6.59 27.45
N GLY A 59 21.76 -6.75 28.69
CA GLY A 59 22.17 -5.96 29.86
C GLY A 59 23.65 -6.14 30.18
N GLY A 60 24.47 -5.23 29.69
CA GLY A 60 25.83 -5.03 30.18
C GLY A 60 25.82 -4.29 31.53
N ASP A 61 26.17 -5.00 32.60
CA ASP A 61 26.49 -4.44 33.91
C ASP A 61 27.56 -3.34 33.78
N HIS A 62 27.21 -2.08 33.92
CA HIS A 62 28.13 -1.02 34.23
C HIS A 62 27.87 -0.47 35.65
N ASP A 63 28.61 -1.08 36.58
CA ASP A 63 28.89 -0.55 37.90
C ASP A 63 29.71 0.75 37.79
N CYS A 64 29.07 1.90 38.03
CA CYS A 64 29.76 3.19 38.20
C CYS A 64 29.47 3.76 39.58
N GLY A 65 30.29 3.34 40.51
CA GLY A 65 30.40 3.99 41.80
C GLY A 65 30.89 5.45 41.64
N HIS A 66 30.13 6.38 42.11
CA HIS A 66 30.61 7.72 42.45
C HIS A 66 30.12 8.11 43.84
N ASP A 67 31.08 8.04 44.78
CA ASP A 67 31.06 8.73 46.06
C ASP A 67 31.08 10.25 45.81
N HIS A 68 30.17 11.00 46.38
CA HIS A 68 30.35 12.42 46.63
C HIS A 68 29.93 12.77 48.05
N ASP A 69 30.95 13.21 48.72
CA ASP A 69 31.01 13.74 50.07
C ASP A 69 30.17 15.02 50.26
N HIS A 70 29.61 15.15 51.45
CA HIS A 70 28.90 16.30 51.98
C HIS A 70 29.85 17.42 52.40
N SER A 71 29.46 18.67 52.15
CA SER A 71 29.66 19.72 53.18
C SER A 71 28.84 20.99 52.88
N ASP A 72 28.12 21.39 53.91
CA ASP A 72 27.81 22.73 54.43
C ASP A 72 26.76 23.66 53.78
N ALA A 73 25.66 23.69 54.45
CA ALA A 73 24.96 24.80 55.14
C ALA A 73 24.90 26.19 54.47
N ALA A 74 23.66 26.65 54.16
CA ALA A 74 23.16 27.96 54.63
C ALA A 74 21.65 28.10 54.44
N ASP A 75 21.01 28.34 55.52
CA ASP A 75 19.66 28.77 55.83
C ASP A 75 19.17 29.97 54.98
N CYS A 76 17.99 29.85 54.31
CA CYS A 76 17.13 30.99 53.98
C CYS A 76 15.68 30.50 53.83
N GLY A 77 14.89 30.74 54.87
CA GLY A 77 13.46 30.51 54.84
C GLY A 77 12.71 31.48 53.94
N HIS A 78 11.86 30.93 53.06
CA HIS A 78 10.67 31.58 52.55
C HIS A 78 9.54 30.55 52.42
N SER A 79 8.60 30.66 53.36
CA SER A 79 7.28 30.03 53.27
C SER A 79 6.49 30.71 52.14
N HIS A 80 6.15 29.98 51.11
CA HIS A 80 5.02 30.27 50.25
C HIS A 80 4.12 29.05 50.22
N ASP A 81 3.10 29.10 51.06
CA ASP A 81 1.89 28.30 50.90
C ASP A 81 1.21 28.72 49.59
N HIS A 82 1.37 27.95 48.55
CA HIS A 82 0.48 27.90 47.39
C HIS A 82 -0.08 26.50 47.31
N ASP A 83 -1.18 26.30 48.01
CA ASP A 83 -2.15 25.25 47.80
C ASP A 83 -2.79 25.47 46.43
N HIS A 84 -2.15 24.99 45.38
CA HIS A 84 -2.76 24.74 44.08
C HIS A 84 -2.92 23.23 43.92
N SER A 85 -3.98 22.70 44.54
CA SER A 85 -4.59 21.46 44.12
C SER A 85 -5.10 21.68 42.68
N HIS A 86 -4.23 21.57 41.71
CA HIS A 86 -4.67 21.22 40.34
C HIS A 86 -5.04 19.75 40.36
N ASP A 87 -6.31 19.51 40.72
CA ASP A 87 -7.02 18.34 40.21
C ASP A 87 -7.01 18.46 38.69
N HIS A 88 -5.89 18.09 38.07
CA HIS A 88 -5.89 17.57 36.73
C HIS A 88 -6.57 16.22 36.82
N ASP A 89 -7.91 16.24 36.87
CA ASP A 89 -8.66 15.19 36.23
C ASP A 89 -8.19 15.19 34.79
N GLY A 90 -7.05 14.51 34.58
CA GLY A 90 -6.61 14.10 33.28
C GLY A 90 -7.71 13.19 32.75
N ALA A 91 -8.63 13.76 31.99
CA ALA A 91 -9.33 13.00 31.00
C ALA A 91 -8.21 12.33 30.20
N GLU A 92 -7.83 11.09 30.54
CA GLU A 92 -7.18 10.20 29.60
C GLU A 92 -8.04 10.29 28.36
N GLU A 93 -7.58 11.03 27.35
CA GLU A 93 -8.12 10.91 26.01
C GLU A 93 -7.99 9.43 25.70
N CYS A 94 -9.09 8.69 25.90
CA CYS A 94 -9.18 7.30 25.58
C CYS A 94 -8.98 7.22 24.07
N ARG A 95 -7.74 7.02 23.65
CA ARG A 95 -7.40 6.84 22.24
C ARG A 95 -8.21 5.66 21.74
N ALA A 96 -8.97 5.91 20.70
CA ALA A 96 -9.67 4.86 20.01
C ALA A 96 -8.64 3.81 19.52
N THR A 97 -8.99 2.55 19.63
CA THR A 97 -8.16 1.47 19.14
C THR A 97 -8.61 1.11 17.74
N LEU A 98 -7.69 1.03 16.81
CA LEU A 98 -7.95 0.77 15.41
C LEU A 98 -7.36 -0.58 14.98
N GLY A 99 -8.19 -1.43 14.38
CA GLY A 99 -7.80 -2.63 13.65
C GLY A 99 -8.29 -2.57 12.22
N THR A 100 -7.74 -3.39 11.34
CA THR A 100 -8.20 -3.48 9.95
C THR A 100 -8.37 -4.91 9.47
N VAL A 101 -9.40 -5.15 8.65
CA VAL A 101 -9.64 -6.44 8.00
C VAL A 101 -9.88 -6.22 6.52
N GLN A 102 -9.06 -6.81 5.66
CA GLN A 102 -9.28 -6.79 4.23
C GLN A 102 -10.00 -8.05 3.79
N LEU A 103 -11.18 -7.87 3.19
CA LEU A 103 -12.14 -8.94 2.88
C LEU A 103 -12.22 -9.28 1.38
N PHE A 104 -11.52 -8.54 0.54
CA PHE A 104 -11.42 -8.78 -0.90
C PHE A 104 -10.15 -8.10 -1.43
N PRO A 105 -9.43 -8.68 -2.43
CA PRO A 105 -8.13 -8.16 -2.87
C PRO A 105 -8.11 -6.67 -3.24
N THR A 106 -9.22 -6.17 -3.78
CA THR A 106 -9.36 -4.78 -4.25
C THR A 106 -10.30 -3.93 -3.40
N ALA A 107 -10.76 -4.47 -2.26
CA ALA A 107 -11.55 -3.69 -1.31
C ALA A 107 -10.65 -2.76 -0.49
N GLU A 108 -11.16 -1.59 -0.13
CA GLU A 108 -10.58 -0.86 0.98
C GLU A 108 -10.72 -1.70 2.25
N PRO A 109 -9.71 -1.76 3.12
CA PRO A 109 -9.82 -2.46 4.38
C PRO A 109 -11.04 -1.98 5.19
N LEU A 110 -11.71 -2.91 5.85
CA LEU A 110 -12.70 -2.57 6.87
C LEU A 110 -11.94 -2.08 8.10
N GLU A 111 -12.03 -0.81 8.40
CA GLU A 111 -11.51 -0.21 9.62
C GLU A 111 -12.44 -0.49 10.78
N ILE A 112 -11.87 -0.98 11.87
CA ILE A 112 -12.59 -1.34 13.11
C ILE A 112 -12.05 -0.45 14.21
N GLU A 113 -12.81 0.58 14.57
CA GLU A 113 -12.50 1.48 15.67
C GLU A 113 -13.31 1.09 16.89
N THR A 114 -12.64 0.94 18.04
CA THR A 114 -13.30 0.60 19.31
C THR A 114 -12.99 1.63 20.38
N GLY A 115 -13.95 1.84 21.27
CA GLY A 115 -13.85 2.82 22.35
C GLY A 115 -14.47 2.31 23.66
N PRO A 116 -14.30 3.08 24.76
CA PRO A 116 -14.82 2.72 26.07
C PRO A 116 -16.32 2.46 26.07
N GLY A 117 -16.77 1.55 26.94
CA GLY A 117 -18.18 1.21 27.09
C GLY A 117 -18.75 0.36 25.95
N GLY A 118 -17.88 -0.38 25.24
CA GLY A 118 -18.28 -1.27 24.14
C GLY A 118 -18.64 -0.51 22.85
N ARG A 119 -18.25 0.76 22.72
CA ARG A 119 -18.45 1.53 21.48
C ARG A 119 -17.61 0.97 20.35
N LEU A 120 -18.18 0.94 19.15
CA LEU A 120 -17.48 0.53 17.93
C LEU A 120 -17.94 1.35 16.72
N ARG A 121 -17.05 1.51 15.76
CA ARG A 121 -17.32 2.10 14.45
C ARG A 121 -16.65 1.24 13.38
N LEU A 122 -17.37 0.94 12.32
CA LEU A 122 -16.91 0.11 11.21
C LEU A 122 -17.01 0.92 9.92
N THR A 123 -15.87 1.18 9.28
CA THR A 123 -15.82 2.05 8.10
C THR A 123 -15.11 1.36 6.94
N THR A 124 -15.70 1.39 5.74
CA THR A 124 -15.06 0.93 4.49
C THR A 124 -15.78 1.47 3.26
N LYS A 125 -15.10 1.53 2.12
CA LYS A 125 -15.71 1.77 0.80
C LYS A 125 -15.88 0.45 0.04
N THR A 126 -17.03 0.31 -0.62
CA THR A 126 -17.41 -0.93 -1.32
C THR A 126 -17.57 -0.76 -2.84
N THR A 127 -17.54 0.49 -3.33
CA THR A 127 -17.74 0.82 -4.75
C THR A 127 -16.75 0.14 -5.70
N THR A 128 -15.54 -0.12 -5.24
CA THR A 128 -14.48 -0.71 -6.06
C THR A 128 -14.69 -2.18 -6.33
N VAL A 129 -15.47 -2.85 -5.49
CA VAL A 129 -15.76 -4.28 -5.59
C VAL A 129 -17.14 -4.53 -6.18
N GLY A 130 -18.14 -3.74 -5.77
CA GLY A 130 -19.45 -3.78 -6.36
C GLY A 130 -20.60 -4.16 -5.42
N PRO A 131 -21.84 -4.16 -5.95
CA PRO A 131 -23.06 -4.30 -5.15
C PRO A 131 -23.19 -5.66 -4.46
N GLY A 132 -22.72 -6.75 -5.07
CA GLY A 132 -22.72 -8.08 -4.46
C GLY A 132 -21.89 -8.14 -3.19
N TYR A 133 -20.69 -7.54 -3.24
CA TYR A 133 -19.82 -7.40 -2.07
C TYR A 133 -20.46 -6.55 -0.97
N HIS A 134 -21.02 -5.39 -1.33
CA HIS A 134 -21.70 -4.52 -0.38
C HIS A 134 -22.82 -5.26 0.38
N ARG A 135 -23.68 -5.95 -0.35
CA ARG A 135 -24.78 -6.74 0.24
C ARG A 135 -24.27 -7.89 1.11
N TRP A 136 -23.23 -8.58 0.66
CA TRP A 136 -22.57 -9.63 1.44
C TRP A 136 -22.01 -9.08 2.75
N LEU A 137 -21.23 -8.00 2.68
CA LEU A 137 -20.61 -7.36 3.84
C LEU A 137 -21.67 -6.89 4.85
N CYS A 138 -22.75 -6.24 4.41
CA CYS A 138 -23.86 -5.85 5.30
C CYS A 138 -24.44 -7.06 6.05
N ARG A 139 -24.59 -8.21 5.37
CA ARG A 139 -25.09 -9.44 6.03
C ARG A 139 -24.09 -9.99 7.04
N VAL A 140 -22.80 -9.94 6.73
CA VAL A 140 -21.72 -10.33 7.65
C VAL A 140 -21.71 -9.44 8.88
N LEU A 141 -21.80 -8.11 8.71
CA LEU A 141 -21.80 -7.17 9.81
C LEU A 141 -23.06 -7.27 10.69
N ARG A 142 -24.21 -7.63 10.11
CA ARG A 142 -25.43 -7.94 10.91
C ARG A 142 -25.20 -9.18 11.78
N ARG A 143 -24.61 -10.27 11.26
CA ARG A 143 -24.29 -11.47 12.05
C ARG A 143 -23.28 -11.15 13.15
N LEU A 144 -22.23 -10.38 12.85
CA LEU A 144 -21.30 -9.88 13.85
C LEU A 144 -22.05 -9.09 14.93
N GLY A 145 -22.96 -8.20 14.55
CA GLY A 145 -23.77 -7.43 15.48
C GLY A 145 -24.67 -8.30 16.37
N GLU A 146 -25.24 -9.39 15.85
CA GLU A 146 -26.01 -10.36 16.63
C GLU A 146 -25.13 -11.10 17.66
N GLU A 147 -23.91 -11.50 17.28
CA GLU A 147 -23.00 -12.25 18.16
C GLU A 147 -22.42 -11.38 19.28
N PHE A 148 -22.09 -10.14 18.96
CA PHE A 148 -21.54 -9.18 19.93
C PHE A 148 -22.63 -8.35 20.64
N ASP A 149 -23.91 -8.64 20.42
CA ASP A 149 -25.06 -7.89 20.96
C ASP A 149 -24.94 -6.38 20.74
N VAL A 150 -24.66 -6.00 19.47
CA VAL A 150 -24.46 -4.61 19.07
C VAL A 150 -25.79 -3.93 18.82
N GLU A 151 -26.02 -2.83 19.52
CA GLU A 151 -27.07 -1.88 19.18
C GLU A 151 -26.56 -0.87 18.19
N TRP A 152 -26.93 -1.07 16.91
CA TRP A 152 -26.52 -0.17 15.83
C TRP A 152 -27.29 1.15 15.93
N MET A 153 -26.58 2.26 15.75
CA MET A 153 -27.19 3.58 15.66
C MET A 153 -27.94 3.71 14.33
N HIS A 154 -29.21 4.03 14.42
CA HIS A 154 -29.99 4.40 13.24
C HIS A 154 -29.75 5.87 12.92
N TYR A 155 -29.19 6.12 11.74
CA TYR A 155 -29.05 7.47 11.23
C TYR A 155 -30.43 7.98 10.76
N ASN A 156 -30.79 9.18 11.15
CA ASN A 156 -31.98 9.87 10.63
C ASN A 156 -31.55 10.74 9.44
N GLU A 157 -32.53 11.30 8.69
CA GLU A 157 -32.28 12.12 7.50
C GLU A 157 -31.37 13.37 7.75
N GLU A 158 -31.14 13.72 9.01
CA GLU A 158 -30.32 14.87 9.42
C GLU A 158 -28.88 14.46 9.81
N ALA A 159 -28.60 13.15 9.96
CA ALA A 159 -27.28 12.61 10.28
C ALA A 159 -26.66 11.95 9.04
N GLU A 160 -25.33 11.88 8.99
CA GLU A 160 -24.64 11.15 7.93
C GLU A 160 -25.11 9.69 7.89
N PRO A 161 -25.44 9.15 6.71
CA PRO A 161 -25.96 7.79 6.61
C PRO A 161 -24.86 6.79 6.95
N GLY A 162 -25.15 5.87 7.87
CA GLY A 162 -24.24 4.78 8.23
C GLY A 162 -24.02 3.78 7.10
N ASP A 163 -24.96 3.69 6.19
CA ASP A 163 -24.88 2.98 4.90
C ASP A 163 -25.43 3.88 3.81
N GLU A 164 -24.57 4.36 2.93
CA GLU A 164 -24.94 5.27 1.85
C GLU A 164 -25.97 4.66 0.88
N THR A 165 -26.08 3.32 0.82
CA THR A 165 -27.09 2.62 0.01
C THR A 165 -28.38 2.31 0.78
N GLY A 166 -28.35 2.40 2.11
CA GLY A 166 -29.45 2.02 3.00
C GLY A 166 -29.70 0.52 3.13
N PHE A 167 -28.95 -0.34 2.46
CA PHE A 167 -29.17 -1.79 2.45
C PHE A 167 -29.02 -2.42 3.84
N PHE A 168 -28.08 -1.92 4.65
CA PHE A 168 -27.86 -2.44 5.99
C PHE A 168 -29.13 -2.41 6.86
N PHE A 169 -29.98 -1.40 6.68
CA PHE A 169 -31.20 -1.23 7.47
C PHE A 169 -32.47 -1.67 6.74
N HIS A 170 -32.51 -1.59 5.41
CA HIS A 170 -33.75 -1.74 4.63
C HIS A 170 -33.80 -3.00 3.75
N ASP A 171 -32.64 -3.67 3.50
CA ASP A 171 -32.51 -4.89 2.73
C ASP A 171 -33.11 -4.79 1.31
N ASP A 172 -32.93 -3.61 0.63
CA ASP A 172 -33.35 -3.40 -0.76
C ASP A 172 -32.17 -3.57 -1.75
N PRO A 173 -31.99 -4.76 -2.36
CA PRO A 173 -30.89 -4.99 -3.28
C PRO A 173 -30.97 -4.17 -4.56
N ALA A 174 -32.18 -3.81 -5.01
CA ALA A 174 -32.35 -3.00 -6.22
C ALA A 174 -31.92 -1.56 -6.00
N GLN A 175 -31.96 -1.07 -4.77
CA GLN A 175 -31.41 0.24 -4.42
C GLN A 175 -29.89 0.22 -4.53
N VAL A 176 -29.22 -0.79 -3.96
CA VAL A 176 -27.75 -0.92 -4.06
C VAL A 176 -27.27 -0.91 -5.51
N ASP A 177 -27.93 -1.69 -6.37
CA ASP A 177 -27.59 -1.75 -7.81
C ASP A 177 -27.73 -0.38 -8.48
N ARG A 178 -28.80 0.37 -8.16
CA ARG A 178 -29.00 1.73 -8.71
C ARG A 178 -27.92 2.70 -8.24
N GLU A 179 -27.65 2.76 -6.94
CA GLU A 179 -26.66 3.67 -6.36
C GLU A 179 -25.26 3.42 -6.94
N MET A 180 -24.87 2.14 -7.10
CA MET A 180 -23.59 1.77 -7.73
C MET A 180 -23.52 2.21 -9.20
N LEU A 181 -24.59 2.05 -9.97
CA LEU A 181 -24.64 2.50 -11.36
C LEU A 181 -24.69 4.02 -11.48
N GLU A 182 -25.39 4.71 -10.60
CA GLU A 182 -25.42 6.18 -10.56
C GLU A 182 -24.02 6.73 -10.21
N TRP A 183 -23.36 6.16 -9.20
CA TRP A 183 -21.97 6.48 -8.89
C TRP A 183 -21.06 6.31 -10.12
N MET A 184 -21.15 5.18 -10.80
CA MET A 184 -20.36 4.87 -11.99
C MET A 184 -20.60 5.90 -13.11
N GLN A 185 -21.86 6.32 -13.30
CA GLN A 185 -22.20 7.34 -14.30
C GLN A 185 -21.60 8.71 -13.95
N VAL A 186 -21.60 9.09 -12.67
CA VAL A 186 -20.95 10.32 -12.19
C VAL A 186 -19.45 10.28 -12.49
N VAL A 187 -18.78 9.18 -12.14
CA VAL A 187 -17.34 9.01 -12.41
C VAL A 187 -17.05 9.06 -13.91
N ALA A 188 -17.84 8.37 -14.75
CA ALA A 188 -17.67 8.40 -16.19
C ALA A 188 -17.83 9.82 -16.78
N ASN A 189 -18.77 10.61 -16.27
CA ASN A 189 -18.93 12.01 -16.66
C ASN A 189 -17.73 12.87 -16.25
N GLN A 190 -17.21 12.71 -15.03
CA GLN A 190 -16.01 13.43 -14.56
C GLN A 190 -14.78 13.09 -15.41
N VAL A 191 -14.55 11.81 -15.69
CA VAL A 191 -13.45 11.37 -16.55
C VAL A 191 -13.56 11.96 -17.96
N ARG A 192 -14.78 12.01 -18.52
CA ARG A 192 -15.03 12.63 -19.83
C ARG A 192 -14.70 14.14 -19.83
N GLU A 193 -15.05 14.85 -18.77
CA GLU A 193 -14.73 16.27 -18.60
C GLU A 193 -13.22 16.50 -18.46
N MET A 194 -12.52 15.66 -17.67
CA MET A 194 -11.06 15.68 -17.55
C MET A 194 -10.39 15.44 -18.90
N ALA A 195 -10.83 14.42 -19.66
CA ALA A 195 -10.30 14.13 -20.98
C ALA A 195 -10.51 15.28 -21.99
N ALA A 196 -11.62 16.00 -21.89
CA ALA A 196 -11.90 17.16 -22.73
C ALA A 196 -11.02 18.36 -22.39
N ARG A 197 -10.66 18.53 -21.12
CA ARG A 197 -9.82 19.64 -20.64
C ARG A 197 -8.33 19.38 -20.88
N ASP A 198 -7.85 18.19 -20.52
CA ASP A 198 -6.41 17.88 -20.41
C ASP A 198 -5.89 17.06 -21.61
N GLY A 199 -6.81 16.59 -22.47
CA GLY A 199 -6.52 15.74 -23.61
C GLY A 199 -6.50 14.24 -23.27
N ALA A 200 -7.05 13.41 -24.14
CA ALA A 200 -7.21 11.97 -23.91
C ALA A 200 -5.89 11.20 -23.67
N LEU A 201 -4.78 11.67 -24.27
CA LEU A 201 -3.47 11.01 -24.12
C LEU A 201 -2.79 11.28 -22.78
N ASN A 202 -3.18 12.36 -22.10
CA ASN A 202 -2.64 12.71 -20.77
C ASN A 202 -3.52 12.18 -19.63
N LEU A 203 -4.66 11.57 -19.98
CA LEU A 203 -5.57 11.03 -19.01
C LEU A 203 -4.98 9.77 -18.38
N GLN A 204 -4.89 9.78 -17.08
CA GLN A 204 -4.64 8.59 -16.26
C GLN A 204 -5.60 8.63 -15.09
N VAL A 205 -6.51 7.66 -15.05
CA VAL A 205 -7.47 7.50 -13.96
C VAL A 205 -7.34 6.08 -13.45
N ASN A 206 -7.06 5.95 -12.19
CA ASN A 206 -6.99 4.67 -11.50
C ASN A 206 -8.27 4.50 -10.68
N MET A 207 -9.01 3.45 -11.01
CA MET A 207 -10.21 3.04 -10.29
C MET A 207 -10.00 1.57 -9.84
N PRO A 208 -9.73 1.36 -8.66
CA PRO A 208 -9.43 2.17 -7.49
C PRO A 208 -8.00 2.17 -7.15
N LEU A 209 -7.15 1.73 -7.02
CA LEU A 209 -6.34 1.05 -6.07
C LEU A 209 -4.88 1.43 -6.02
N ASN A 210 -4.10 1.21 -6.94
CA ASN A 210 -2.71 1.61 -6.88
C ASN A 210 -2.43 2.71 -7.91
N PRO A 211 -2.32 3.99 -7.49
CA PRO A 211 -2.00 5.09 -8.41
C PRO A 211 -0.62 4.94 -9.06
N ALA A 212 0.14 3.90 -8.69
CA ALA A 212 1.49 3.67 -9.18
C ALA A 212 1.55 3.14 -10.62
N PHE A 213 0.52 2.49 -11.13
CA PHE A 213 0.55 1.91 -12.48
C PHE A 213 0.52 2.98 -13.57
N LEU A 214 1.52 2.97 -14.46
CA LEU A 214 1.61 3.90 -15.58
C LEU A 214 0.98 3.28 -16.84
N HIS A 215 -0.20 3.76 -17.19
CA HIS A 215 -0.90 3.35 -18.39
C HIS A 215 -1.59 4.55 -19.07
N PRO A 216 -0.84 5.42 -19.73
CA PRO A 216 -1.36 6.65 -20.31
C PRO A 216 -2.51 6.40 -21.28
N GLY A 217 -3.56 7.24 -21.20
CA GLY A 217 -4.72 7.16 -22.10
C GLY A 217 -5.75 6.08 -21.75
N ALA A 218 -5.60 5.40 -20.62
CA ALA A 218 -6.54 4.40 -20.13
C ALA A 218 -7.09 4.74 -18.75
N ILE A 219 -8.24 4.15 -18.44
CA ILE A 219 -8.80 4.08 -17.09
C ILE A 219 -8.44 2.70 -16.55
N LEU A 220 -7.66 2.65 -15.47
CA LEU A 220 -7.30 1.42 -14.81
C LEU A 220 -8.43 0.99 -13.88
N THR A 221 -8.85 -0.26 -13.99
CA THR A 221 -9.90 -0.86 -13.14
C THR A 221 -9.38 -2.17 -12.54
N PRO A 222 -10.00 -2.72 -11.49
CA PRO A 222 -9.60 -4.01 -10.93
C PRO A 222 -9.57 -5.15 -11.95
N LEU A 223 -10.39 -5.04 -13.00
CA LEU A 223 -10.52 -6.04 -14.06
C LEU A 223 -9.86 -5.61 -15.38
N GLY A 224 -8.81 -4.79 -15.28
CA GLY A 224 -8.00 -4.37 -16.42
C GLY A 224 -8.36 -2.99 -16.98
N PRO A 225 -7.59 -2.51 -17.97
CA PRO A 225 -7.75 -1.16 -18.49
C PRO A 225 -9.00 -1.01 -19.34
N ARG A 226 -9.61 0.18 -19.25
CA ARG A 226 -10.76 0.59 -20.07
C ARG A 226 -10.41 1.79 -20.92
N SER A 227 -11.00 1.88 -22.10
CA SER A 227 -10.78 2.98 -23.04
C SER A 227 -11.73 4.16 -22.78
N LEU A 228 -11.38 5.33 -23.31
CA LEU A 228 -12.28 6.49 -23.30
C LEU A 228 -13.62 6.22 -24.03
N GLU A 229 -13.63 5.33 -25.02
CA GLU A 229 -14.87 4.91 -25.69
C GLU A 229 -15.80 4.14 -24.72
N TRP A 230 -15.22 3.30 -23.85
CA TRP A 230 -15.97 2.66 -22.77
C TRP A 230 -16.60 3.69 -21.84
N VAL A 231 -15.83 4.72 -21.41
CA VAL A 231 -16.32 5.83 -20.57
C VAL A 231 -17.50 6.54 -21.22
N GLN A 232 -17.41 6.82 -22.54
CA GLN A 232 -18.51 7.47 -23.29
C GLN A 232 -19.78 6.63 -23.29
N ARG A 233 -19.66 5.30 -23.39
CA ARG A 233 -20.82 4.40 -23.31
C ARG A 233 -21.44 4.43 -21.92
N VAL A 234 -20.63 4.31 -20.87
CA VAL A 234 -21.10 4.31 -19.48
C VAL A 234 -21.74 5.65 -19.08
N ALA A 235 -21.22 6.76 -19.58
CA ALA A 235 -21.82 8.08 -19.33
C ALA A 235 -23.26 8.20 -19.90
N VAL A 236 -23.60 7.42 -20.96
CA VAL A 236 -24.93 7.37 -21.59
C VAL A 236 -25.80 6.27 -20.99
N ASP A 237 -25.21 5.10 -20.78
CA ASP A 237 -25.88 3.92 -20.22
C ASP A 237 -24.97 3.32 -19.13
N PRO A 238 -25.23 3.61 -17.85
CA PRO A 238 -24.39 3.14 -16.76
C PRO A 238 -24.35 1.61 -16.65
N SER A 239 -25.32 0.87 -17.18
CA SER A 239 -25.31 -0.59 -17.18
C SER A 239 -24.17 -1.16 -18.04
N ALA A 240 -23.63 -0.38 -18.98
CA ALA A 240 -22.43 -0.74 -19.74
C ALA A 240 -21.15 -0.77 -18.88
N GLY A 241 -21.22 -0.29 -17.63
CA GLY A 241 -20.12 -0.26 -16.67
C GLY A 241 -20.09 -1.43 -15.67
N ILE A 242 -21.06 -2.35 -15.73
CA ILE A 242 -21.16 -3.49 -14.81
C ILE A 242 -19.88 -4.37 -14.85
N ASP A 243 -19.21 -4.42 -15.99
CA ASP A 243 -18.01 -5.23 -16.26
C ASP A 243 -16.75 -4.80 -15.52
N ILE A 244 -16.78 -3.72 -14.75
CA ILE A 244 -15.65 -3.33 -13.89
C ILE A 244 -15.79 -3.79 -12.44
N PHE A 245 -17.00 -4.20 -12.03
CA PHE A 245 -17.25 -4.65 -10.67
C PHE A 245 -16.89 -6.13 -10.51
N PRO A 246 -15.87 -6.46 -9.68
CA PRO A 246 -15.48 -7.86 -9.48
C PRO A 246 -16.59 -8.73 -8.90
N TRP A 247 -17.46 -8.14 -8.06
CA TRP A 247 -18.53 -8.86 -7.39
C TRP A 247 -19.87 -8.15 -7.55
N TRP A 248 -20.55 -8.48 -8.65
CA TRP A 248 -21.86 -7.88 -8.96
C TRP A 248 -23.04 -8.65 -8.34
N GLU A 249 -23.06 -9.97 -8.51
CA GLU A 249 -24.17 -10.83 -8.08
C GLU A 249 -24.04 -11.24 -6.61
N ASP A 250 -25.13 -11.65 -6.00
CA ASP A 250 -25.13 -12.18 -4.64
C ASP A 250 -24.46 -13.55 -4.57
N GLY A 251 -23.72 -13.78 -3.47
CA GLY A 251 -23.09 -15.05 -3.17
C GLY A 251 -21.76 -15.28 -3.90
N HIS A 252 -21.11 -16.38 -3.56
CA HIS A 252 -19.82 -16.79 -4.13
C HIS A 252 -20.07 -17.53 -5.45
N SER A 253 -20.22 -16.78 -6.53
CA SER A 253 -20.45 -17.33 -7.89
C SER A 253 -19.14 -17.64 -8.60
N ALA A 254 -19.22 -18.43 -9.68
CA ALA A 254 -18.08 -18.69 -10.57
C ALA A 254 -17.46 -17.39 -11.11
N SER A 255 -18.30 -16.42 -11.49
CA SER A 255 -17.82 -15.12 -11.96
C SER A 255 -17.12 -14.32 -10.88
N MET A 256 -17.58 -14.37 -9.63
CA MET A 256 -16.89 -13.68 -8.51
C MET A 256 -15.51 -14.29 -8.26
N LEU A 257 -15.39 -15.64 -8.24
CA LEU A 257 -14.09 -16.32 -8.06
C LEU A 257 -13.13 -16.00 -9.21
N LEU A 258 -13.59 -16.07 -10.46
CA LEU A 258 -12.81 -15.68 -11.64
C LEU A 258 -12.34 -14.22 -11.51
N ASN A 259 -13.23 -13.30 -11.16
CA ASN A 259 -12.90 -11.89 -11.04
C ASN A 259 -11.97 -11.62 -9.86
N ARG A 260 -12.08 -12.36 -8.74
CA ARG A 260 -11.16 -12.26 -7.61
C ARG A 260 -9.73 -12.64 -8.02
N ALA A 261 -9.58 -13.74 -8.76
CA ALA A 261 -8.30 -14.13 -9.35
C ALA A 261 -7.78 -13.06 -10.32
N LEU A 262 -8.63 -12.53 -11.21
CA LEU A 262 -8.24 -11.47 -12.14
C LEU A 262 -7.78 -10.20 -11.44
N CYS A 263 -8.43 -9.79 -10.35
CA CYS A 263 -7.98 -8.63 -9.55
C CYS A 263 -6.54 -8.83 -9.04
N ARG A 264 -6.24 -9.99 -8.45
CA ARG A 264 -4.89 -10.34 -8.01
C ARG A 264 -3.89 -10.37 -9.17
N MET A 265 -4.27 -10.98 -10.28
CA MET A 265 -3.42 -11.05 -11.49
C MET A 265 -3.12 -9.67 -12.07
N TRP A 266 -4.08 -8.76 -12.09
CA TRP A 266 -3.87 -7.41 -12.61
C TRP A 266 -2.94 -6.60 -11.72
N GLU A 267 -3.04 -6.70 -10.41
CA GLU A 267 -2.37 -5.78 -9.49
C GLU A 267 -1.15 -6.34 -8.78
N GLN A 268 -1.20 -7.62 -8.35
CA GLN A 268 -0.27 -8.13 -7.35
C GLN A 268 0.82 -9.00 -7.95
N VAL A 269 0.50 -9.80 -8.98
CA VAL A 269 1.47 -10.72 -9.57
C VAL A 269 2.63 -9.98 -10.22
N CYS A 270 3.85 -10.25 -9.75
CA CYS A 270 5.09 -9.68 -10.29
C CYS A 270 5.54 -10.31 -11.62
N TRP A 271 4.87 -11.38 -12.10
CA TRP A 271 5.12 -12.09 -13.36
C TRP A 271 6.57 -12.56 -13.52
N ARG A 272 7.14 -13.05 -12.45
CA ARG A 272 8.42 -13.73 -12.30
C ARG A 272 8.31 -14.85 -11.26
N ALA A 273 9.33 -15.70 -11.14
CA ALA A 273 9.39 -16.68 -10.06
C ALA A 273 9.22 -16.00 -8.69
N PRO A 274 8.44 -16.60 -7.76
CA PRO A 274 8.30 -16.10 -6.40
C PRO A 274 9.65 -15.92 -5.72
N MET A 275 9.78 -14.92 -4.87
CA MET A 275 10.99 -14.67 -4.09
C MET A 275 10.81 -15.02 -2.60
N ASP A 276 9.56 -15.18 -2.17
CA ASP A 276 9.18 -15.56 -0.81
C ASP A 276 7.90 -16.40 -0.82
N ASP A 277 7.57 -16.95 0.34
CA ASP A 277 6.40 -17.80 0.54
C ASP A 277 5.09 -17.04 0.26
N ALA A 278 5.01 -15.74 0.57
CA ALA A 278 3.81 -14.95 0.36
C ALA A 278 3.48 -14.76 -1.13
N GLU A 279 4.49 -14.57 -1.98
CA GLU A 279 4.30 -14.54 -3.44
C GLU A 279 3.89 -15.92 -3.98
N GLY A 280 4.42 -17.02 -3.42
CA GLY A 280 4.02 -18.39 -3.74
C GLY A 280 2.56 -18.65 -3.36
N GLU A 281 2.15 -18.29 -2.14
CA GLU A 281 0.78 -18.40 -1.66
C GLU A 281 -0.20 -17.58 -2.52
N LEU A 282 0.19 -16.37 -2.92
CA LEU A 282 -0.61 -15.55 -3.84
C LEU A 282 -0.90 -16.26 -5.17
N LEU A 283 0.11 -16.88 -5.78
CA LEU A 283 -0.06 -17.64 -7.03
C LEU A 283 -0.93 -18.87 -6.84
N LEU A 284 -0.78 -19.59 -5.73
CA LEU A 284 -1.59 -20.75 -5.38
C LEU A 284 -3.06 -20.35 -5.16
N ASP A 285 -3.32 -19.27 -4.46
CA ASP A 285 -4.65 -18.70 -4.27
C ASP A 285 -5.34 -18.34 -5.59
N ILE A 286 -4.59 -17.73 -6.52
CA ILE A 286 -5.08 -17.42 -7.87
C ILE A 286 -5.45 -18.70 -8.60
N HIS A 287 -4.59 -19.73 -8.53
CA HIS A 287 -4.87 -21.02 -9.14
C HIS A 287 -6.14 -21.65 -8.56
N ASN A 288 -6.28 -21.66 -7.24
CA ASN A 288 -7.42 -22.24 -6.53
C ASN A 288 -8.74 -21.54 -6.90
N ASP A 289 -8.74 -20.19 -6.95
CA ASP A 289 -9.90 -19.41 -7.38
C ASP A 289 -10.31 -19.74 -8.82
N LEU A 290 -9.34 -19.80 -9.75
CA LEU A 290 -9.60 -20.16 -11.16
C LEU A 290 -10.10 -21.59 -11.30
N ALA A 291 -9.52 -22.55 -10.57
CA ALA A 291 -9.93 -23.94 -10.59
C ALA A 291 -11.37 -24.12 -10.03
N ALA A 292 -11.69 -23.45 -8.93
CA ALA A 292 -13.03 -23.46 -8.35
C ALA A 292 -14.05 -22.81 -9.30
N ALA A 293 -13.70 -21.66 -9.91
CA ALA A 293 -14.55 -21.01 -10.91
C ALA A 293 -14.81 -21.93 -12.12
N TYR A 294 -13.76 -22.60 -12.61
CA TYR A 294 -13.86 -23.53 -13.74
C TYR A 294 -14.74 -24.75 -13.41
N ALA A 295 -14.63 -25.27 -12.19
CA ALA A 295 -15.47 -26.38 -11.74
C ALA A 295 -16.95 -26.00 -11.65
N LEU A 296 -17.26 -24.73 -11.32
CA LEU A 296 -18.63 -24.22 -11.24
C LEU A 296 -19.21 -23.86 -12.62
N ASP A 297 -18.43 -23.19 -13.46
CA ASP A 297 -18.84 -22.80 -14.82
C ASP A 297 -17.64 -22.75 -15.77
N PRO A 298 -17.40 -23.83 -16.55
CA PRO A 298 -16.28 -23.88 -17.49
C PRO A 298 -16.48 -23.03 -18.76
N THR A 299 -17.63 -22.35 -18.90
CA THR A 299 -17.92 -21.51 -20.08
C THR A 299 -17.46 -20.04 -19.90
N LEU A 300 -17.02 -19.67 -18.73
CA LEU A 300 -16.51 -18.33 -18.45
C LEU A 300 -15.25 -18.01 -19.26
N PRO A 301 -14.97 -16.72 -19.52
CA PRO A 301 -13.80 -16.29 -20.29
C PRO A 301 -12.52 -16.31 -19.45
N PHE A 302 -11.99 -17.49 -19.16
CA PHE A 302 -10.78 -17.64 -18.37
C PHE A 302 -9.55 -17.03 -19.05
N PRO A 303 -8.59 -16.47 -18.27
CA PRO A 303 -7.32 -15.96 -18.79
C PRO A 303 -6.31 -17.11 -18.99
N TRP A 304 -6.62 -18.01 -19.93
CA TRP A 304 -5.92 -19.30 -20.10
C TRP A 304 -4.40 -19.18 -20.20
N ARG A 305 -3.91 -18.18 -20.96
CA ARG A 305 -2.47 -17.95 -21.15
C ARG A 305 -1.81 -17.54 -19.86
N GLU A 306 -2.43 -16.61 -19.11
CA GLU A 306 -1.91 -16.11 -17.86
C GLU A 306 -2.07 -17.16 -16.75
N TRP A 307 -3.11 -17.99 -16.80
CA TRP A 307 -3.25 -19.11 -15.86
C TRP A 307 -2.16 -20.16 -16.11
N ALA A 308 -1.81 -20.47 -17.36
CA ALA A 308 -0.67 -21.35 -17.67
C ALA A 308 0.67 -20.75 -17.15
N GLU A 309 0.86 -19.43 -17.29
CA GLU A 309 2.04 -18.74 -16.77
C GLU A 309 2.10 -18.80 -15.23
N VAL A 310 0.97 -18.68 -14.52
CA VAL A 310 0.91 -18.89 -13.06
C VAL A 310 1.33 -20.30 -12.68
N LEU A 311 0.84 -21.32 -13.42
CA LEU A 311 1.25 -22.70 -13.19
C LEU A 311 2.75 -22.93 -13.41
N ASP A 312 3.32 -22.34 -14.46
CA ASP A 312 4.75 -22.43 -14.73
C ASP A 312 5.59 -21.76 -13.61
N LEU A 313 5.14 -20.63 -13.07
CA LEU A 313 5.79 -19.97 -11.94
C LEU A 313 5.72 -20.78 -10.63
N LEU A 314 4.60 -21.47 -10.38
CA LEU A 314 4.45 -22.37 -9.24
C LEU A 314 5.31 -23.63 -9.38
N GLU A 315 5.53 -24.16 -10.60
CA GLU A 315 6.44 -25.29 -10.85
C GLU A 315 7.90 -24.89 -10.56
N GLU A 316 8.31 -23.65 -10.82
CA GLU A 316 9.63 -23.13 -10.50
C GLU A 316 9.86 -22.99 -8.99
N ASP A 317 8.81 -22.77 -8.21
CA ASP A 317 8.83 -22.60 -6.74
C ASP A 317 8.69 -23.93 -5.96
N GLU A 318 8.64 -25.08 -6.64
CA GLU A 318 8.39 -26.40 -6.00
C GLU A 318 7.03 -26.52 -5.27
N SER A 319 6.15 -25.54 -5.37
CA SER A 319 4.77 -25.57 -4.82
C SER A 319 3.79 -26.37 -5.68
N ALA A 320 4.28 -26.99 -6.74
CA ALA A 320 3.47 -27.69 -7.74
C ALA A 320 2.80 -28.99 -7.24
N ASP A 321 3.25 -29.54 -6.11
CA ASP A 321 2.71 -30.81 -5.58
C ASP A 321 1.22 -30.75 -5.22
N GLU A 322 0.66 -29.55 -5.08
CA GLU A 322 -0.76 -29.32 -4.78
C GLU A 322 -1.64 -29.18 -6.04
N ILE A 323 -1.03 -29.11 -7.24
CA ILE A 323 -1.76 -28.86 -8.47
C ILE A 323 -2.31 -30.16 -9.08
N GLU A 324 -3.62 -30.22 -9.32
CA GLU A 324 -4.24 -31.35 -10.00
C GLU A 324 -3.76 -31.43 -11.47
N THR A 325 -3.03 -32.47 -11.82
CA THR A 325 -2.45 -32.69 -13.16
C THR A 325 -3.46 -32.51 -14.30
N ARG A 326 -4.71 -32.95 -14.13
CA ARG A 326 -5.76 -32.82 -15.13
C ARG A 326 -6.14 -31.35 -15.41
N ILE A 327 -6.16 -30.52 -14.38
CA ILE A 327 -6.45 -29.08 -14.52
C ILE A 327 -5.29 -28.43 -15.27
N ALA A 328 -4.05 -28.72 -14.88
CA ALA A 328 -2.86 -28.18 -15.54
C ALA A 328 -2.80 -28.54 -17.04
N GLU A 329 -3.09 -29.79 -17.41
CA GLU A 329 -3.17 -30.21 -18.81
C GLU A 329 -4.24 -29.43 -19.58
N THR A 330 -5.43 -29.27 -18.99
CA THR A 330 -6.54 -28.53 -19.60
C THR A 330 -6.17 -27.07 -19.83
N VAL A 331 -5.58 -26.42 -18.83
CA VAL A 331 -5.14 -25.01 -18.91
C VAL A 331 -4.12 -24.81 -20.01
N ARG A 332 -3.11 -25.68 -20.11
CA ARG A 332 -2.08 -25.61 -21.15
C ARG A 332 -2.64 -25.85 -22.56
N GLU A 333 -3.62 -26.75 -22.70
CA GLU A 333 -4.32 -26.98 -23.97
C GLU A 333 -5.04 -25.71 -24.43
N PHE A 334 -5.84 -25.08 -23.58
CA PHE A 334 -6.56 -23.84 -23.92
C PHE A 334 -5.63 -22.66 -24.11
N ALA A 335 -4.58 -22.53 -23.30
CA ALA A 335 -3.57 -21.49 -23.43
C ALA A 335 -2.91 -21.48 -24.83
N GLY A 336 -2.63 -22.68 -25.38
CA GLY A 336 -2.09 -22.84 -26.73
C GLY A 336 -3.02 -22.35 -27.86
N GLN A 337 -4.30 -22.10 -27.56
CA GLN A 337 -5.29 -21.59 -28.52
C GLN A 337 -5.48 -20.07 -28.44
N VAL A 338 -4.94 -19.41 -27.42
CA VAL A 338 -5.06 -17.95 -27.25
C VAL A 338 -4.13 -17.23 -28.24
N PRO A 339 -4.63 -16.28 -29.05
CA PRO A 339 -3.80 -15.55 -30.00
C PRO A 339 -2.77 -14.67 -29.28
N ASP A 340 -1.53 -14.59 -29.79
CA ASP A 340 -0.47 -13.72 -29.25
C ASP A 340 -0.84 -12.23 -29.28
N SER A 341 -1.75 -11.83 -30.17
CA SER A 341 -2.24 -10.45 -30.30
C SER A 341 -3.20 -10.03 -29.18
N GLN A 342 -3.69 -10.96 -28.35
CA GLN A 342 -4.54 -10.63 -27.21
C GLN A 342 -3.71 -9.91 -26.13
N PRO A 343 -4.18 -8.77 -25.57
CA PRO A 343 -3.50 -8.10 -24.47
C PRO A 343 -3.28 -9.05 -23.29
N LYS A 344 -2.11 -8.94 -22.66
CA LYS A 344 -1.79 -9.71 -21.46
C LYS A 344 -2.43 -9.09 -20.22
N VAL A 345 -2.88 -9.94 -19.31
CA VAL A 345 -3.30 -9.52 -17.96
C VAL A 345 -2.08 -9.16 -17.14
N GLY A 346 -2.20 -8.10 -16.33
CA GLY A 346 -1.17 -7.68 -15.36
C GLY A 346 -0.64 -6.28 -15.59
N TYR A 347 -0.91 -5.37 -14.66
CA TYR A 347 -0.35 -4.01 -14.66
C TYR A 347 1.14 -4.01 -14.34
N ARG A 348 1.58 -4.96 -13.49
CA ARG A 348 2.99 -5.14 -13.13
C ARG A 348 3.89 -5.65 -14.25
N ARG A 349 3.33 -6.01 -15.41
CA ARG A 349 4.13 -6.27 -16.63
C ARG A 349 4.73 -5.00 -17.23
N GLY A 350 4.25 -3.84 -16.82
CA GLY A 350 4.73 -2.52 -17.23
C GLY A 350 5.62 -1.87 -16.19
N THR A 351 5.67 -0.54 -16.26
CA THR A 351 6.38 0.33 -15.33
C THR A 351 5.42 0.85 -14.27
N LEU A 352 5.87 0.86 -13.03
CA LEU A 352 5.20 1.48 -11.90
C LEU A 352 5.83 2.84 -11.62
N ARG A 353 5.04 3.78 -11.09
CA ARG A 353 5.54 4.99 -10.44
C ARG A 353 5.23 4.91 -8.96
N THR A 354 6.22 4.57 -8.17
CA THR A 354 6.10 4.51 -6.72
C THR A 354 6.29 5.89 -6.13
N ARG A 355 5.42 6.25 -5.18
CA ARG A 355 5.54 7.46 -4.37
C ARG A 355 6.44 7.17 -3.19
N LEU A 356 7.40 8.04 -2.99
CA LEU A 356 8.31 8.02 -1.85
C LEU A 356 7.91 9.14 -0.86
N PRO A 357 8.41 9.11 0.38
CA PRO A 357 8.23 10.21 1.32
C PRO A 357 8.67 11.57 0.73
N GLY A 358 8.18 12.68 1.31
CA GLY A 358 8.61 14.02 0.91
C GLY A 358 8.24 14.43 -0.52
N GLN A 359 7.18 13.86 -1.10
CA GLN A 359 6.68 14.17 -2.45
C GLN A 359 7.61 13.72 -3.60
N TRP A 360 8.56 12.84 -3.31
CA TRP A 360 9.38 12.18 -4.31
C TRP A 360 8.61 11.04 -4.99
N SER A 361 9.01 10.70 -6.20
CA SER A 361 8.55 9.49 -6.91
C SER A 361 9.63 8.93 -7.83
N ILE A 362 9.54 7.63 -8.12
CA ILE A 362 10.46 6.88 -8.95
C ILE A 362 9.69 5.93 -9.87
N GLU A 363 10.19 5.68 -11.08
CA GLU A 363 9.59 4.71 -12.01
C GLU A 363 10.44 3.44 -12.09
N LEU A 364 9.81 2.30 -11.86
CA LEU A 364 10.46 0.98 -11.80
C LEU A 364 9.68 -0.07 -12.59
N PRO A 365 10.34 -1.14 -13.06
CA PRO A 365 9.62 -2.31 -13.57
C PRO A 365 8.71 -2.91 -12.50
N GLY A 366 7.48 -3.25 -12.86
CA GLY A 366 6.52 -3.84 -11.92
C GLY A 366 6.87 -5.27 -11.46
N SER A 367 7.90 -5.88 -12.05
CA SER A 367 8.44 -7.16 -11.59
C SER A 367 9.33 -7.07 -10.35
N LEU A 368 9.67 -5.86 -9.89
CA LEU A 368 10.36 -5.68 -8.61
C LEU A 368 9.35 -5.75 -7.46
N ALA A 369 9.65 -6.52 -6.42
CA ALA A 369 8.89 -6.53 -5.18
C ALA A 369 9.30 -5.35 -4.32
N GLU A 370 8.32 -4.63 -3.78
CA GLU A 370 8.58 -3.53 -2.84
C GLU A 370 8.85 -4.09 -1.46
N THR A 371 9.78 -3.49 -0.73
CA THR A 371 10.16 -3.88 0.62
C THR A 371 10.59 -2.64 1.43
N GLU A 372 10.76 -2.80 2.72
CA GLU A 372 11.28 -1.80 3.63
C GLU A 372 12.36 -2.46 4.49
N ASP A 373 13.48 -1.75 4.73
CA ASP A 373 14.52 -2.25 5.62
C ASP A 373 14.21 -1.91 7.10
N ALA A 374 15.06 -2.41 8.01
CA ALA A 374 14.89 -2.19 9.44
C ALA A 374 14.95 -0.70 9.87
N ASP A 375 15.54 0.16 9.03
CA ASP A 375 15.64 1.60 9.27
C ASP A 375 14.48 2.39 8.64
N GLY A 376 13.52 1.72 8.02
CA GLY A 376 12.37 2.33 7.34
C GLY A 376 12.70 2.89 5.96
N ASN A 377 13.82 2.48 5.35
CA ASN A 377 14.14 2.86 3.98
C ASN A 377 13.37 1.99 2.99
N TRP A 378 12.72 2.64 2.04
CA TRP A 378 12.01 1.94 0.99
C TRP A 378 12.96 1.31 -0.03
N GLY A 379 12.65 0.07 -0.41
CA GLY A 379 13.38 -0.69 -1.42
C GLY A 379 12.47 -1.38 -2.43
N ALA A 380 13.04 -1.79 -3.56
CA ALA A 380 12.40 -2.65 -4.54
C ALA A 380 13.44 -3.59 -5.16
N LEU A 381 13.16 -4.87 -5.22
CA LEU A 381 14.16 -5.86 -5.63
C LEU A 381 13.56 -7.04 -6.40
N ASN A 382 14.42 -7.73 -7.12
CA ASN A 382 14.24 -9.08 -7.65
C ASN A 382 15.56 -9.84 -7.51
N ALA A 383 15.65 -11.05 -8.06
CA ALA A 383 16.85 -11.89 -7.94
C ALA A 383 18.14 -11.21 -8.41
N ASP A 384 18.04 -10.30 -9.41
CA ASP A 384 19.22 -9.73 -10.09
C ASP A 384 19.46 -8.26 -9.74
N ARG A 385 18.42 -7.51 -9.31
CA ARG A 385 18.49 -6.04 -9.21
C ARG A 385 17.85 -5.57 -7.92
N GLN A 386 18.45 -4.56 -7.31
CA GLN A 386 17.92 -3.92 -6.10
C GLN A 386 17.95 -2.40 -6.27
N VAL A 387 16.94 -1.75 -5.75
CA VAL A 387 16.82 -0.29 -5.69
C VAL A 387 16.45 0.07 -4.26
N TRP A 388 17.22 0.95 -3.65
CA TRP A 388 16.97 1.45 -2.30
C TRP A 388 16.91 2.96 -2.30
N THR A 389 16.05 3.53 -1.47
CA THR A 389 15.94 4.98 -1.33
C THR A 389 15.82 5.38 0.13
N ALA A 390 16.53 6.44 0.48
CA ALA A 390 16.37 7.14 1.76
C ALA A 390 15.98 8.59 1.49
N VAL A 391 14.96 9.09 2.19
CA VAL A 391 14.52 10.48 2.09
C VAL A 391 14.78 11.19 3.42
N LEU A 392 15.51 12.29 3.33
CA LEU A 392 15.91 13.11 4.48
C LEU A 392 15.18 14.45 4.43
N SER A 393 14.63 14.90 5.57
CA SER A 393 14.05 16.22 5.73
C SER A 393 14.91 17.02 6.73
N LEU A 394 15.44 18.14 6.30
CA LEU A 394 16.41 18.92 7.07
C LEU A 394 15.99 20.40 7.14
N SER A 395 16.02 20.93 8.36
CA SER A 395 15.78 22.34 8.62
C SER A 395 16.98 22.96 9.34
N ALA A 396 17.31 24.20 9.01
CA ALA A 396 18.31 24.95 9.72
C ALA A 396 17.86 25.28 11.17
N GLN A 397 18.78 25.73 12.01
CA GLN A 397 18.47 26.02 13.43
C GLN A 397 17.40 27.09 13.62
N ASP A 398 17.18 27.95 12.65
CA ASP A 398 16.14 28.98 12.62
C ASP A 398 14.79 28.48 12.08
N GLY A 399 14.69 27.17 11.74
CA GLY A 399 13.49 26.55 11.21
C GLY A 399 13.28 26.74 9.70
N GLN A 400 14.21 27.42 9.01
CA GLN A 400 14.14 27.55 7.56
C GLN A 400 14.60 26.25 6.86
N PRO A 401 14.07 25.91 5.68
CA PRO A 401 14.59 24.80 4.90
C PRO A 401 16.05 25.07 4.51
N VAL A 402 16.90 24.04 4.61
CA VAL A 402 18.29 24.13 4.16
C VAL A 402 18.31 24.22 2.62
N ASP A 403 19.19 25.07 2.07
CA ASP A 403 19.34 25.22 0.63
C ASP A 403 19.77 23.92 -0.04
N ARG A 404 19.21 23.61 -1.19
CA ARG A 404 19.45 22.37 -1.94
C ARG A 404 20.91 22.18 -2.37
N GLU A 405 21.65 23.27 -2.64
CA GLU A 405 23.07 23.21 -3.01
C GLU A 405 23.91 22.79 -1.79
N GLU A 406 23.61 23.37 -0.62
CA GLU A 406 24.25 23.00 0.65
C GLU A 406 23.93 21.55 1.04
N LEU A 407 22.69 21.09 0.84
CA LEU A 407 22.28 19.70 1.10
C LEU A 407 23.06 18.73 0.21
N LEU A 408 23.15 19.01 -1.08
CA LEU A 408 23.86 18.15 -2.03
C LEU A 408 25.36 18.08 -1.74
N GLU A 409 25.99 19.20 -1.36
CA GLU A 409 27.39 19.26 -0.92
C GLU A 409 27.60 18.42 0.35
N ALA A 410 26.76 18.58 1.36
CA ALA A 410 26.83 17.83 2.61
C ALA A 410 26.74 16.32 2.39
N LEU A 411 25.76 15.86 1.60
CA LEU A 411 25.58 14.44 1.24
C LEU A 411 26.78 13.88 0.47
N THR A 412 27.43 14.70 -0.34
CA THR A 412 28.63 14.29 -1.08
C THR A 412 29.86 14.19 -0.18
N ALA A 413 29.96 15.06 0.83
CA ALA A 413 31.06 15.04 1.80
C ALA A 413 31.02 13.83 2.73
N LEU A 414 29.84 13.42 3.20
CA LEU A 414 29.66 12.25 4.08
C LEU A 414 30.22 10.95 3.48
N GLU A 415 30.07 10.71 2.19
CA GLU A 415 30.64 9.55 1.52
C GLU A 415 32.17 9.49 1.56
N HIS A 416 32.82 10.64 1.49
CA HIS A 416 34.27 10.69 1.54
C HIS A 416 34.80 10.31 2.91
N GLU A 417 34.08 10.64 3.99
CA GLU A 417 34.46 10.29 5.36
C GLU A 417 34.24 8.80 5.66
N GLU A 418 33.13 8.21 5.21
CA GLU A 418 32.84 6.77 5.40
C GLU A 418 33.78 5.88 4.59
N GLY A 419 34.14 6.30 3.38
CA GLY A 419 35.11 5.59 2.54
C GLY A 419 36.52 5.54 3.16
N GLU A 420 36.93 6.55 3.92
CA GLU A 420 38.24 6.58 4.61
C GLU A 420 38.23 5.76 5.91
N ALA A 421 37.09 5.65 6.59
CA ALA A 421 36.98 4.93 7.88
C ALA A 421 36.93 3.41 7.71
N SER A 422 36.41 2.89 6.62
CA SER A 422 36.22 1.45 6.36
C SER A 422 37.45 0.76 5.79
N THR A 423 38.42 1.50 5.25
CA THR A 423 39.65 0.92 4.65
C THR A 423 40.83 0.99 5.62
N GLY A 424 40.84 0.11 6.61
CA GLY A 424 42.05 -0.19 7.41
C GLY A 424 43.17 -0.90 6.64
N GLY A 425 43.29 -0.71 5.35
CA GLY A 425 44.32 -1.37 4.56
C GLY A 425 44.25 -1.10 3.06
N SER A 426 45.03 -0.19 2.63
CA SER A 426 45.39 0.34 1.30
C SER A 426 44.65 1.62 0.91
N PRO A 427 45.42 2.63 0.45
CA PRO A 427 44.82 3.86 -0.04
C PRO A 427 43.98 3.54 -1.27
N GLY A 428 42.68 3.75 -1.18
CA GLY A 428 41.77 3.72 -2.31
C GLY A 428 42.25 4.67 -3.41
N PRO A 429 41.76 4.58 -4.64
CA PRO A 429 42.18 5.42 -5.73
C PRO A 429 42.03 6.89 -5.36
N ALA A 430 43.15 7.65 -5.54
CA ALA A 430 43.25 9.07 -5.19
C ALA A 430 42.07 9.87 -5.76
N PRO A 431 41.59 10.93 -5.05
CA PRO A 431 40.58 11.86 -5.57
C PRO A 431 41.11 12.51 -6.85
N GLY A 432 40.66 12.04 -7.99
CA GLY A 432 41.14 12.42 -9.32
C GLY A 432 40.89 11.36 -10.41
N SER A 433 40.42 10.16 -10.07
CA SER A 433 39.89 9.24 -11.08
C SER A 433 38.62 9.84 -11.67
N ASN A 434 38.54 9.94 -13.00
CA ASN A 434 37.40 10.41 -13.79
C ASN A 434 36.18 9.50 -13.56
N ALA A 435 35.55 9.55 -12.37
CA ALA A 435 34.25 8.95 -12.15
C ALA A 435 33.26 9.72 -13.03
N GLU A 436 32.64 9.04 -13.96
CA GLU A 436 31.60 9.62 -14.79
C GLU A 436 30.45 10.06 -13.88
N SER A 437 30.12 11.34 -13.92
CA SER A 437 29.05 11.96 -13.14
C SER A 437 27.83 12.14 -14.03
N TYR A 438 26.67 11.71 -13.54
CA TYR A 438 25.40 11.72 -14.27
C TYR A 438 24.41 12.68 -13.58
N PRO A 439 24.27 13.92 -14.11
CA PRO A 439 23.34 14.89 -13.52
C PRO A 439 21.90 14.44 -13.72
N LEU A 440 21.04 14.71 -12.71
CA LEU A 440 19.60 14.52 -12.86
C LEU A 440 19.02 15.60 -13.79
N ALA A 441 18.30 15.18 -14.82
CA ALA A 441 17.75 16.08 -15.83
C ALA A 441 16.23 16.26 -15.68
N GLY A 442 15.71 17.38 -16.20
CA GLY A 442 14.28 17.56 -16.45
C GLY A 442 13.49 18.33 -15.42
N GLN A 443 14.05 18.66 -14.23
CA GLN A 443 13.37 19.44 -13.21
C GLN A 443 14.27 20.57 -12.69
N PRO A 444 13.99 21.84 -13.03
CA PRO A 444 14.89 22.97 -12.67
C PRO A 444 15.01 23.21 -11.16
N HIS A 445 14.02 22.79 -10.37
CA HIS A 445 14.01 22.95 -8.92
C HIS A 445 14.72 21.81 -8.18
N VAL A 446 15.07 20.71 -8.87
CA VAL A 446 15.79 19.57 -8.30
C VAL A 446 17.24 19.63 -8.76
N LEU A 447 18.18 19.58 -7.84
CA LEU A 447 19.58 19.31 -8.13
C LEU A 447 19.87 17.84 -7.86
N GLY A 448 20.67 17.21 -8.72
CA GLY A 448 21.04 15.82 -8.46
C GLY A 448 22.20 15.36 -9.31
N VAL A 449 22.96 14.42 -8.74
CA VAL A 449 24.11 13.78 -9.35
C VAL A 449 24.19 12.32 -8.95
N ALA A 450 24.56 11.45 -9.89
CA ALA A 450 24.82 10.05 -9.64
C ALA A 450 26.18 9.63 -10.17
N SER A 451 26.75 8.56 -9.60
CA SER A 451 28.00 7.96 -10.02
C SER A 451 27.94 6.43 -9.91
N PHE A 452 28.77 5.74 -10.70
CA PHE A 452 28.90 4.29 -10.59
C PHE A 452 30.18 3.91 -9.86
N THR A 453 30.03 2.98 -8.93
CA THR A 453 31.13 2.27 -8.28
C THR A 453 31.07 0.78 -8.64
N ARG A 454 32.22 0.15 -8.81
CA ARG A 454 32.33 -1.28 -9.02
C ARG A 454 32.89 -1.93 -7.76
N HIS A 455 32.23 -2.98 -7.29
CA HIS A 455 32.61 -3.76 -6.14
C HIS A 455 33.18 -5.11 -6.61
N ASP A 456 34.51 -5.19 -6.71
CA ASP A 456 35.24 -6.40 -7.16
C ASP A 456 35.56 -7.35 -6.00
N ASP A 457 35.52 -6.86 -4.75
CA ASP A 457 35.92 -7.61 -3.55
C ASP A 457 34.75 -8.41 -2.94
N ALA A 458 33.52 -8.30 -3.47
CA ALA A 458 32.38 -9.11 -3.09
C ALA A 458 32.50 -10.54 -3.64
N ASP A 459 31.84 -11.50 -2.99
CA ASP A 459 31.79 -12.90 -3.46
C ASP A 459 31.27 -12.98 -4.91
N GLU A 460 30.30 -12.15 -5.24
CA GLU A 460 29.82 -11.89 -6.60
C GLU A 460 30.04 -10.42 -6.95
N PRO A 461 30.91 -10.09 -7.89
CA PRO A 461 31.17 -8.71 -8.29
C PRO A 461 29.91 -8.04 -8.86
N TYR A 462 29.62 -6.81 -8.40
CA TYR A 462 28.47 -6.03 -8.86
C TYR A 462 28.82 -4.57 -9.13
N TRP A 463 27.87 -3.85 -9.73
CA TRP A 463 27.93 -2.41 -9.91
C TRP A 463 26.87 -1.74 -9.06
N GLU A 464 27.26 -0.65 -8.44
CA GLU A 464 26.40 0.23 -7.67
C GLU A 464 26.32 1.59 -8.35
N LEU A 465 25.09 2.08 -8.57
CA LEU A 465 24.84 3.48 -8.89
C LEU A 465 24.37 4.16 -7.61
N THR A 466 25.13 5.13 -7.14
CA THR A 466 24.70 6.00 -6.03
C THR A 466 24.28 7.34 -6.60
N GLY A 467 23.01 7.72 -6.36
CA GLY A 467 22.41 8.98 -6.76
C GLY A 467 22.00 9.82 -5.57
N ARG A 468 22.19 11.14 -5.67
CA ARG A 468 21.74 12.12 -4.68
C ARG A 468 20.98 13.21 -5.39
N ALA A 469 19.78 13.49 -4.90
CA ALA A 469 18.93 14.56 -5.39
C ALA A 469 18.47 15.43 -4.21
N ALA A 470 18.41 16.74 -4.42
CA ALA A 470 18.01 17.69 -3.38
C ALA A 470 17.05 18.75 -3.92
N VAL A 471 16.12 19.13 -3.09
CA VAL A 471 15.29 20.34 -3.13
C VAL A 471 15.47 21.10 -1.82
N ASP A 472 14.98 22.31 -1.71
CA ASP A 472 15.12 23.08 -0.47
C ASP A 472 14.45 22.32 0.71
N GLY A 473 15.23 22.02 1.73
CA GLY A 473 14.80 21.30 2.94
C GLY A 473 14.68 19.78 2.82
N GLN A 474 14.85 19.19 1.64
CA GLN A 474 14.73 17.73 1.46
C GLN A 474 15.80 17.16 0.52
N ALA A 475 16.23 15.96 0.82
CA ALA A 475 17.14 15.21 -0.02
C ALA A 475 16.68 13.75 -0.19
N LEU A 476 16.98 13.18 -1.35
CA LEU A 476 16.79 11.78 -1.69
C LEU A 476 18.15 11.16 -2.00
N VAL A 477 18.46 10.05 -1.35
CA VAL A 477 19.58 9.18 -1.71
C VAL A 477 19.00 7.95 -2.40
N LEU A 478 19.54 7.59 -3.55
CA LEU A 478 19.20 6.41 -4.34
C LEU A 478 20.41 5.50 -4.45
N THR A 479 20.23 4.21 -4.15
CA THR A 479 21.21 3.16 -4.43
C THR A 479 20.59 2.14 -5.39
N VAL A 480 21.28 1.85 -6.51
CA VAL A 480 20.85 0.81 -7.46
C VAL A 480 21.96 -0.21 -7.62
N LEU A 481 21.69 -1.46 -7.23
CA LEU A 481 22.63 -2.58 -7.38
C LEU A 481 22.29 -3.38 -8.63
N ILE A 482 23.28 -3.65 -9.47
CA ILE A 482 23.15 -4.39 -10.72
C ILE A 482 24.31 -5.37 -10.91
N PRO A 483 24.04 -6.58 -11.42
CA PRO A 483 25.09 -7.63 -11.55
C PRO A 483 26.05 -7.35 -12.69
N SER A 484 25.69 -6.58 -13.70
CA SER A 484 26.45 -6.40 -14.92
C SER A 484 26.57 -4.96 -15.39
N ALA A 485 27.69 -4.63 -16.01
CA ALA A 485 27.87 -3.34 -16.69
C ALA A 485 26.85 -3.09 -17.83
N THR A 486 26.25 -4.15 -18.38
CA THR A 486 25.21 -4.03 -19.41
C THR A 486 23.92 -3.42 -18.86
N ASP A 487 23.69 -3.51 -17.54
CA ASP A 487 22.51 -2.97 -16.85
C ASP A 487 22.64 -1.51 -16.44
N LYS A 488 23.83 -0.89 -16.66
CA LYS A 488 24.04 0.54 -16.34
C LYS A 488 23.03 1.47 -17.01
N ALA A 489 22.63 1.14 -18.25
CA ALA A 489 21.63 1.93 -18.96
C ALA A 489 20.27 1.89 -18.25
N TRP A 490 19.89 0.74 -17.70
CA TRP A 490 18.69 0.59 -16.89
C TRP A 490 18.80 1.36 -15.57
N ALA A 491 19.91 1.25 -14.84
CA ALA A 491 20.11 1.99 -13.60
C ALA A 491 20.04 3.51 -13.81
N LEU A 492 20.60 4.02 -14.93
CA LEU A 492 20.47 5.43 -15.33
C LEU A 492 19.03 5.81 -15.73
N GLN A 493 18.26 4.90 -16.31
CA GLN A 493 16.84 5.14 -16.57
C GLN A 493 16.06 5.27 -15.25
N VAL A 494 16.33 4.43 -14.27
CA VAL A 494 15.77 4.53 -12.91
C VAL A 494 16.13 5.88 -12.29
N TRP A 495 17.41 6.27 -12.30
CA TRP A 495 17.88 7.57 -11.83
C TRP A 495 17.15 8.74 -12.48
N ASN A 496 17.07 8.75 -13.80
CA ASN A 496 16.42 9.81 -14.56
C ASN A 496 14.89 9.83 -14.44
N SER A 497 14.29 8.80 -13.83
CA SER A 497 12.86 8.74 -13.57
C SER A 497 12.42 9.45 -12.28
N ILE A 498 13.38 9.78 -11.41
CA ILE A 498 13.10 10.48 -10.15
C ILE A 498 12.38 11.80 -10.45
N ARG A 499 11.31 12.07 -9.70
CA ARG A 499 10.55 13.32 -9.74
C ARG A 499 10.26 13.79 -8.31
N HIS A 500 10.20 15.11 -8.18
CA HIS A 500 9.70 15.78 -6.99
C HIS A 500 8.57 16.71 -7.41
N ASP A 501 7.37 16.46 -6.91
CA ASP A 501 6.17 17.23 -7.23
C ASP A 501 5.80 18.12 -6.04
N PRO A 502 6.29 19.38 -6.01
CA PRO A 502 5.89 20.30 -4.94
C PRO A 502 4.39 20.57 -5.08
N ARG A 503 3.58 19.91 -4.27
CA ARG A 503 2.20 20.35 -4.12
C ARG A 503 2.22 21.71 -3.44
N PRO A 504 1.43 22.69 -3.89
CA PRO A 504 1.17 23.84 -3.04
C PRO A 504 0.63 23.26 -1.74
N MET A 505 1.26 23.59 -0.62
CA MET A 505 0.65 23.37 0.69
C MET A 505 -0.75 23.96 0.55
N SER A 506 -1.77 23.11 0.64
CA SER A 506 -3.14 23.61 0.76
C SER A 506 -3.09 24.59 1.91
N GLU A 507 -3.37 25.87 1.63
CA GLU A 507 -3.64 26.83 2.69
C GLU A 507 -4.65 26.13 3.59
N GLU A 508 -4.26 25.80 4.81
CA GLU A 508 -5.19 25.40 5.84
C GLU A 508 -6.29 26.46 5.80
N PRO A 509 -7.57 26.08 5.74
CA PRO A 509 -8.64 27.06 5.82
C PRO A 509 -8.34 27.88 7.08
N GLN A 510 -8.01 29.16 6.89
CA GLN A 510 -7.98 30.10 7.99
C GLN A 510 -9.39 30.08 8.56
N ASP A 511 -9.54 29.48 9.73
CA ASP A 511 -10.74 29.63 10.53
C ASP A 511 -10.89 31.14 10.78
N ASP A 512 -11.68 31.79 9.92
CA ASP A 512 -12.17 33.15 10.17
C ASP A 512 -13.05 33.08 11.43
N GLU A 513 -12.56 33.67 12.53
CA GLU A 513 -13.26 33.90 13.79
C GLU A 513 -14.61 34.65 13.62
#